data_b9c8501d75c6b6d80990c1b1b8507dd6
#
_entry.id   b9c8501d75c6b6d80990c1b1b8507dd6
#
_cell.length_a   1.000
_cell.length_b   1.000
_cell.length_c   1.000
_cell.angle_alpha   90.00
_cell.angle_beta   90.00
_cell.angle_gamma   90.00
#
_symmetry.space_group_name_H-M   'P 1'
#
loop_
_entity.id
_entity.type
_entity.pdbx_description
1 polymer ?
#
loop_
_entity_poly.entity_id
_entity_poly.type
_entity_poly.pdbx_seq_one_letter_code
_entity_poly.pdbx_strand_id
1 'polypeptide(L)'
;MISNRNLSILLLITGFVGISFGGLIMRNINTADPWQIAFYRALAFLFPITLILFHQHRLGIVTNIKKIGYPGMAGGFFLMLAQLLFIQSIANTSVANALFTLSSIPFITAILAFIFLKEKISLRTIIIMIFAFMGIFIMIKDGLETGGFYGNIIALVCAFSFSTFVIILRKSRNIDMMPVNLISGVLVLIVSFVISLGNINVPIQDILLCFLWGGVLMGFVHSVFIFATRFLLASEVTFFMLLEFSLGPFWVWIFLNETISQETFYGGIIVMISVAVYSLFEINNSKIKAISTG
;
A
#
# COMPACT_ATOMS: atom_id res chain seq x y z
N MET A 1 27.48 8.23 4.50
CA MET A 1 26.45 7.15 4.60
C MET A 1 25.06 7.75 4.43
N ILE A 2 24.19 7.11 3.66
CA ILE A 2 22.78 7.54 3.57
C ILE A 2 22.11 7.23 4.92
N SER A 3 21.39 8.20 5.49
CA SER A 3 20.66 7.93 6.75
C SER A 3 19.54 6.90 6.51
N ASN A 4 19.21 6.09 7.52
CA ASN A 4 18.12 5.11 7.42
C ASN A 4 16.78 5.75 7.00
N ARG A 5 16.54 7.02 7.39
CA ARG A 5 15.38 7.79 6.98
C ARG A 5 15.37 8.04 5.47
N ASN A 6 16.49 8.51 4.90
CA ASN A 6 16.61 8.79 3.46
C ASN A 6 16.54 7.51 2.64
N LEU A 7 17.15 6.43 3.13
CA LEU A 7 17.04 5.12 2.52
C LEU A 7 15.57 4.65 2.48
N SER A 8 14.84 4.81 3.58
CA SER A 8 13.40 4.48 3.64
C SER A 8 12.60 5.26 2.61
N ILE A 9 12.85 6.56 2.45
CA ILE A 9 12.16 7.40 1.46
C ILE A 9 12.44 6.91 0.04
N LEU A 10 13.70 6.67 -0.32
CA LEU A 10 14.08 6.19 -1.65
C LEU A 10 13.47 4.82 -1.96
N LEU A 11 13.50 3.91 -0.99
CA LEU A 11 12.90 2.57 -1.15
C LEU A 11 11.37 2.65 -1.28
N LEU A 12 10.69 3.53 -0.53
CA LEU A 12 9.24 3.74 -0.67
C LEU A 12 8.88 4.29 -2.04
N ILE A 13 9.61 5.30 -2.53
CA ILE A 13 9.39 5.85 -3.88
C ILE A 13 9.54 4.74 -4.91
N THR A 14 10.65 4.01 -4.89
CA THR A 14 10.90 2.91 -5.82
C THR A 14 9.81 1.84 -5.74
N GLY A 15 9.41 1.49 -4.53
CA GLY A 15 8.37 0.49 -4.28
C GLY A 15 7.01 0.92 -4.84
N PHE A 16 6.57 2.14 -4.53
CA PHE A 16 5.26 2.62 -4.98
C PHE A 16 5.22 2.94 -6.47
N VAL A 17 6.33 3.36 -7.08
CA VAL A 17 6.45 3.41 -8.54
C VAL A 17 6.35 2.00 -9.14
N GLY A 18 6.99 1.00 -8.55
CA GLY A 18 6.88 -0.39 -9.00
C GLY A 18 5.45 -0.92 -8.89
N ILE A 19 4.81 -0.81 -7.72
CA ILE A 19 3.47 -1.37 -7.50
C ILE A 19 2.37 -0.63 -8.28
N SER A 20 2.62 0.60 -8.75
CA SER A 20 1.69 1.35 -9.59
C SER A 20 1.35 0.65 -10.92
N PHE A 21 2.19 -0.29 -11.37
CA PHE A 21 1.86 -1.19 -12.49
C PHE A 21 0.75 -2.20 -12.14
N GLY A 22 0.33 -2.29 -10.88
CA GLY A 22 -0.71 -3.20 -10.42
C GLY A 22 -2.04 -3.06 -11.17
N GLY A 23 -2.44 -1.81 -11.50
CA GLY A 23 -3.63 -1.54 -12.32
C GLY A 23 -3.52 -2.12 -13.74
N LEU A 24 -2.36 -1.97 -14.37
CA LEU A 24 -2.08 -2.55 -15.68
C LEU A 24 -2.11 -4.09 -15.63
N ILE A 25 -1.51 -4.69 -14.61
CA ILE A 25 -1.52 -6.13 -14.41
C ILE A 25 -2.96 -6.62 -14.24
N MET A 26 -3.75 -5.96 -13.39
CA MET A 26 -5.14 -6.33 -13.14
C MET A 26 -6.00 -6.29 -14.40
N ARG A 27 -5.78 -5.31 -15.30
CA ARG A 27 -6.48 -5.20 -16.59
C ARG A 27 -6.17 -6.35 -17.56
N ASN A 28 -5.05 -7.03 -17.36
CA ASN A 28 -4.63 -8.18 -18.17
C ASN A 28 -5.06 -9.54 -17.56
N ILE A 29 -5.66 -9.55 -16.35
CA ILE A 29 -6.29 -10.74 -15.76
C ILE A 29 -7.72 -10.82 -16.28
N ASN A 30 -8.03 -11.83 -17.11
CA ASN A 30 -9.28 -11.85 -17.85
C ASN A 30 -10.33 -12.83 -17.31
N THR A 31 -9.91 -13.90 -16.64
CA THR A 31 -10.79 -15.02 -16.29
C THR A 31 -10.92 -15.29 -14.81
N ALA A 32 -9.91 -14.90 -14.01
CA ALA A 32 -9.92 -15.12 -12.58
C ALA A 32 -10.92 -14.20 -11.88
N ASP A 33 -11.75 -14.76 -11.01
CA ASP A 33 -12.62 -13.97 -10.13
C ASP A 33 -11.82 -13.27 -9.00
N PRO A 34 -12.39 -12.27 -8.30
CA PRO A 34 -11.69 -11.51 -7.28
C PRO A 34 -11.12 -12.37 -6.14
N TRP A 35 -11.75 -13.50 -5.78
CA TRP A 35 -11.27 -14.39 -4.72
C TRP A 35 -10.12 -15.26 -5.20
N GLN A 36 -10.17 -15.72 -6.44
CA GLN A 36 -9.07 -16.44 -7.09
C GLN A 36 -7.84 -15.53 -7.25
N ILE A 37 -8.04 -14.28 -7.64
CA ILE A 37 -6.96 -13.27 -7.68
C ILE A 37 -6.36 -13.09 -6.28
N ALA A 38 -7.20 -12.94 -5.24
CA ALA A 38 -6.74 -12.81 -3.86
C ALA A 38 -5.90 -14.02 -3.43
N PHE A 39 -6.36 -15.24 -3.76
CA PHE A 39 -5.67 -16.49 -3.43
C PHE A 39 -4.28 -16.55 -4.06
N TYR A 40 -4.19 -16.40 -5.39
CA TYR A 40 -2.90 -16.53 -6.09
C TYR A 40 -1.95 -15.38 -5.77
N ARG A 41 -2.47 -14.17 -5.57
CA ARG A 41 -1.68 -13.04 -5.08
C ARG A 41 -1.10 -13.29 -3.69
N ALA A 42 -1.90 -13.84 -2.77
CA ALA A 42 -1.42 -14.16 -1.43
C ALA A 42 -0.38 -15.29 -1.44
N LEU A 43 -0.61 -16.33 -2.26
CA LEU A 43 0.35 -17.42 -2.45
C LEU A 43 1.69 -16.89 -2.95
N ALA A 44 1.66 -16.05 -3.97
CA ALA A 44 2.84 -15.40 -4.51
C ALA A 44 3.54 -14.48 -3.50
N PHE A 45 2.76 -13.71 -2.73
CA PHE A 45 3.27 -12.81 -1.69
C PHE A 45 4.00 -13.56 -0.57
N LEU A 46 3.49 -14.72 -0.17
CA LEU A 46 4.10 -15.53 0.88
C LEU A 46 5.51 -16.01 0.52
N PHE A 47 5.80 -16.22 -0.77
CA PHE A 47 7.10 -16.74 -1.21
C PHE A 47 8.26 -15.81 -0.82
N PRO A 48 8.35 -14.53 -1.29
CA PRO A 48 9.44 -13.64 -0.90
C PRO A 48 9.44 -13.31 0.60
N ILE A 49 8.27 -13.19 1.24
CA ILE A 49 8.19 -12.93 2.68
C ILE A 49 8.80 -14.08 3.48
N THR A 50 8.50 -15.32 3.10
CA THR A 50 9.08 -16.49 3.75
C THR A 50 10.60 -16.55 3.55
N LEU A 51 11.09 -16.24 2.33
CA LEU A 51 12.53 -16.19 2.05
C LEU A 51 13.24 -15.11 2.88
N ILE A 52 12.66 -13.92 2.99
CA ILE A 52 13.21 -12.83 3.80
C ILE A 52 13.28 -13.24 5.28
N LEU A 53 12.20 -13.81 5.82
CA LEU A 53 12.16 -14.27 7.20
C LEU A 53 13.15 -15.41 7.45
N PHE A 54 13.29 -16.34 6.52
CA PHE A 54 14.27 -17.42 6.61
C PHE A 54 15.70 -16.87 6.60
N HIS A 55 15.99 -15.91 5.72
CA HIS A 55 17.32 -15.30 5.68
C HIS A 55 17.65 -14.52 6.96
N GLN A 56 16.68 -13.79 7.52
CA GLN A 56 16.86 -12.97 8.73
C GLN A 56 16.93 -13.82 10.01
N HIS A 57 16.13 -14.85 10.12
CA HIS A 57 15.89 -15.57 11.38
C HIS A 57 16.23 -17.06 11.33
N ARG A 58 16.58 -17.59 10.16
CA ARG A 58 16.88 -19.01 9.95
C ARG A 58 15.77 -19.89 10.57
N LEU A 59 16.14 -20.80 11.52
CA LEU A 59 15.19 -21.67 12.21
C LEU A 59 14.34 -20.97 13.30
N GLY A 60 14.60 -19.70 13.58
CA GLY A 60 13.90 -18.92 14.61
C GLY A 60 12.59 -18.24 14.17
N ILE A 61 12.03 -18.54 12.99
CA ILE A 61 10.80 -17.89 12.47
C ILE A 61 9.64 -18.03 13.47
N VAL A 62 9.40 -19.24 14.00
CA VAL A 62 8.30 -19.50 14.95
C VAL A 62 8.49 -18.68 16.24
N THR A 63 9.72 -18.56 16.71
CA THR A 63 10.05 -17.77 17.90
C THR A 63 9.77 -16.28 17.65
N ASN A 64 10.05 -15.77 16.44
CA ASN A 64 9.78 -14.38 16.09
C ASN A 64 8.29 -14.13 15.89
N ILE A 65 7.53 -15.05 15.32
CA ILE A 65 6.05 -14.97 15.30
C ILE A 65 5.49 -14.89 16.73
N LYS A 66 6.03 -15.64 17.68
CA LYS A 66 5.62 -15.52 19.09
C LYS A 66 6.01 -14.17 19.72
N LYS A 67 7.16 -13.59 19.35
CA LYS A 67 7.64 -12.30 19.88
C LYS A 67 6.78 -11.11 19.47
N ILE A 68 6.15 -11.14 18.28
CA ILE A 68 5.26 -10.04 17.86
C ILE A 68 3.95 -10.00 18.65
N GLY A 69 3.59 -11.11 19.32
CA GLY A 69 2.46 -11.21 20.23
C GLY A 69 1.13 -10.74 19.67
N TYR A 70 0.26 -10.26 20.56
CA TYR A 70 -1.07 -9.75 20.19
C TYR A 70 -1.02 -8.60 19.16
N PRO A 71 -0.12 -7.60 19.26
CA PRO A 71 -0.03 -6.55 18.23
C PRO A 71 0.25 -7.10 16.83
N GLY A 72 1.11 -8.12 16.73
CA GLY A 72 1.41 -8.75 15.45
C GLY A 72 0.21 -9.48 14.85
N MET A 73 -0.55 -10.21 15.68
CA MET A 73 -1.78 -10.88 15.25
C MET A 73 -2.84 -9.87 14.78
N ALA A 74 -3.06 -8.81 15.54
CA ALA A 74 -3.97 -7.73 15.17
C ALA A 74 -3.53 -7.02 13.88
N GLY A 75 -2.22 -6.71 13.75
CA GLY A 75 -1.66 -6.14 12.54
C GLY A 75 -1.86 -7.04 11.32
N GLY A 76 -1.62 -8.36 11.47
CA GLY A 76 -1.87 -9.35 10.41
C GLY A 76 -3.33 -9.42 9.99
N PHE A 77 -4.25 -9.36 10.94
CA PHE A 77 -5.68 -9.35 10.68
C PHE A 77 -6.11 -8.07 9.91
N PHE A 78 -5.71 -6.90 10.37
CA PHE A 78 -6.06 -5.64 9.69
C PHE A 78 -5.41 -5.53 8.30
N LEU A 79 -4.20 -6.04 8.12
CA LEU A 79 -3.57 -6.10 6.81
C LEU A 79 -4.28 -7.10 5.89
N MET A 80 -4.66 -8.29 6.37
CA MET A 80 -5.48 -9.25 5.63
C MET A 80 -6.80 -8.61 5.18
N LEU A 81 -7.50 -7.94 6.09
CA LEU A 81 -8.76 -7.27 5.79
C LEU A 81 -8.58 -6.20 4.71
N ALA A 82 -7.54 -5.37 4.82
CA ALA A 82 -7.21 -4.37 3.81
C ALA A 82 -6.92 -5.01 2.43
N GLN A 83 -6.15 -6.10 2.38
CA GLN A 83 -5.81 -6.78 1.12
C GLN A 83 -7.03 -7.37 0.42
N LEU A 84 -7.94 -7.99 1.15
CA LEU A 84 -9.19 -8.54 0.62
C LEU A 84 -10.14 -7.44 0.15
N LEU A 85 -10.34 -6.43 1.00
CA LEU A 85 -11.24 -5.31 0.68
C LEU A 85 -10.73 -4.46 -0.48
N PHE A 86 -9.42 -4.36 -0.69
CA PHE A 86 -8.84 -3.69 -1.86
C PHE A 86 -9.33 -4.33 -3.16
N ILE A 87 -9.21 -5.65 -3.29
CA ILE A 87 -9.66 -6.38 -4.49
C ILE A 87 -11.17 -6.27 -4.65
N GLN A 88 -11.92 -6.46 -3.55
CA GLN A 88 -13.37 -6.38 -3.58
C GLN A 88 -13.88 -4.97 -3.92
N SER A 89 -13.20 -3.91 -3.49
CA SER A 89 -13.59 -2.56 -3.86
C SER A 89 -13.47 -2.33 -5.36
N ILE A 90 -12.33 -2.70 -5.97
CA ILE A 90 -12.10 -2.56 -7.42
C ILE A 90 -13.08 -3.44 -8.23
N ALA A 91 -13.48 -4.60 -7.70
CA ALA A 91 -14.47 -5.45 -8.35
C ALA A 91 -15.91 -4.87 -8.31
N ASN A 92 -16.21 -3.99 -7.35
CA ASN A 92 -17.58 -3.48 -7.10
C ASN A 92 -17.75 -1.98 -7.39
N THR A 93 -16.71 -1.28 -7.87
CA THR A 93 -16.80 0.10 -8.35
C THR A 93 -15.77 0.34 -9.46
N SER A 94 -15.77 1.53 -10.05
CA SER A 94 -14.71 1.87 -10.99
C SER A 94 -13.34 1.93 -10.29
N VAL A 95 -12.28 1.57 -11.02
CA VAL A 95 -10.91 1.65 -10.50
C VAL A 95 -10.61 3.06 -9.97
N ALA A 96 -11.06 4.09 -10.69
CA ALA A 96 -10.89 5.49 -10.29
C ALA A 96 -11.56 5.78 -8.93
N ASN A 97 -12.82 5.38 -8.73
CA ASN A 97 -13.53 5.58 -7.48
C ASN A 97 -12.89 4.83 -6.30
N ALA A 98 -12.46 3.58 -6.53
CA ALA A 98 -11.76 2.79 -5.52
C ALA A 98 -10.45 3.47 -5.11
N LEU A 99 -9.58 3.81 -6.06
CA LEU A 99 -8.29 4.45 -5.81
C LEU A 99 -8.44 5.82 -5.13
N PHE A 100 -9.49 6.56 -5.47
CA PHE A 100 -9.81 7.83 -4.79
C PHE A 100 -10.13 7.62 -3.32
N THR A 101 -11.08 6.76 -3.05
CA THR A 101 -11.44 6.49 -1.66
C THR A 101 -10.23 6.02 -0.86
N LEU A 102 -9.38 5.16 -1.46
CA LEU A 102 -8.13 4.68 -0.87
C LEU A 102 -7.09 5.79 -0.68
N SER A 103 -7.12 6.85 -1.48
CA SER A 103 -6.23 8.00 -1.29
C SER A 103 -6.51 8.77 0.01
N SER A 104 -7.60 8.48 0.70
CA SER A 104 -7.87 8.94 2.06
C SER A 104 -6.98 8.28 3.12
N ILE A 105 -6.28 7.18 2.81
CA ILE A 105 -5.40 6.45 3.74
C ILE A 105 -4.43 7.37 4.50
N PRO A 106 -3.64 8.27 3.87
CA PRO A 106 -2.72 9.13 4.59
C PRO A 106 -3.41 10.05 5.61
N PHE A 107 -4.61 10.53 5.28
CA PHE A 107 -5.39 11.41 6.15
C PHE A 107 -5.96 10.64 7.34
N ILE A 108 -6.57 9.46 7.10
CA ILE A 108 -7.06 8.58 8.17
C ILE A 108 -5.89 8.18 9.07
N THR A 109 -4.74 7.80 8.48
CA THR A 109 -3.53 7.44 9.22
C THR A 109 -3.02 8.62 10.07
N ALA A 110 -3.04 9.84 9.53
CA ALA A 110 -2.64 11.04 10.25
C ALA A 110 -3.52 11.30 11.48
N ILE A 111 -4.84 11.16 11.32
CA ILE A 111 -5.80 11.31 12.42
C ILE A 111 -5.57 10.22 13.47
N LEU A 112 -5.47 8.97 13.07
CA LEU A 112 -5.21 7.86 13.98
C LEU A 112 -3.85 7.99 14.68
N ALA A 113 -2.79 8.43 13.97
CA ALA A 113 -1.48 8.67 14.55
C ALA A 113 -1.49 9.80 15.60
N PHE A 114 -2.23 10.87 15.34
CA PHE A 114 -2.43 11.92 16.33
C PHE A 114 -3.13 11.41 17.59
N ILE A 115 -4.21 10.61 17.42
CA ILE A 115 -5.00 10.09 18.55
C ILE A 115 -4.22 9.04 19.36
N PHE A 116 -3.68 8.02 18.68
CA PHE A 116 -3.12 6.83 19.34
C PHE A 116 -1.62 6.89 19.61
N LEU A 117 -0.86 7.63 18.78
CA LEU A 117 0.60 7.73 18.89
C LEU A 117 1.05 9.10 19.39
N LYS A 118 0.14 10.08 19.47
CA LYS A 118 0.44 11.49 19.80
C LYS A 118 1.49 12.09 18.86
N GLU A 119 1.58 11.59 17.63
CA GLU A 119 2.49 12.11 16.62
C GLU A 119 1.97 13.47 16.12
N LYS A 120 2.82 14.49 16.16
CA LYS A 120 2.49 15.81 15.61
C LYS A 120 3.02 15.92 14.20
N ILE A 121 2.14 16.21 13.26
CA ILE A 121 2.50 16.44 11.87
C ILE A 121 2.91 17.90 11.73
N SER A 122 3.99 18.18 10.99
CA SER A 122 4.42 19.55 10.73
C SER A 122 3.38 20.28 9.87
N LEU A 123 3.19 21.59 10.11
CA LEU A 123 2.28 22.39 9.29
C LEU A 123 2.62 22.31 7.80
N ARG A 124 3.91 22.23 7.45
CA ARG A 124 4.39 22.07 6.07
C ARG A 124 3.88 20.77 5.46
N THR A 125 4.01 19.66 6.19
CA THR A 125 3.50 18.35 5.74
C THR A 125 1.98 18.39 5.52
N ILE A 126 1.25 19.04 6.43
CA ILE A 126 -0.21 19.20 6.29
C ILE A 126 -0.55 19.97 5.00
N ILE A 127 0.16 21.09 4.72
CA ILE A 127 -0.06 21.87 3.51
C ILE A 127 0.19 21.01 2.25
N ILE A 128 1.30 20.29 2.22
CA ILE A 128 1.64 19.41 1.07
C ILE A 128 0.58 18.30 0.90
N MET A 129 0.12 17.71 2.00
CA MET A 129 -0.95 16.71 1.98
C MET A 129 -2.26 17.30 1.42
N ILE A 130 -2.62 18.53 1.78
CA ILE A 130 -3.80 19.22 1.24
C ILE A 130 -3.67 19.40 -0.28
N PHE A 131 -2.49 19.85 -0.77
CA PHE A 131 -2.27 19.96 -2.21
C PHE A 131 -2.37 18.62 -2.93
N ALA A 132 -1.78 17.55 -2.37
CA ALA A 132 -1.91 16.22 -2.92
C ALA A 132 -3.38 15.76 -2.95
N PHE A 133 -4.14 16.02 -1.89
CA PHE A 133 -5.56 15.71 -1.83
C PHE A 133 -6.38 16.48 -2.87
N MET A 134 -6.09 17.77 -3.09
CA MET A 134 -6.71 18.55 -4.17
C MET A 134 -6.42 17.94 -5.55
N GLY A 135 -5.18 17.49 -5.79
CA GLY A 135 -4.82 16.79 -7.03
C GLY A 135 -5.66 15.53 -7.25
N ILE A 136 -5.80 14.72 -6.21
CA ILE A 136 -6.64 13.52 -6.25
C ILE A 136 -8.12 13.89 -6.47
N PHE A 137 -8.62 14.90 -5.77
CA PHE A 137 -10.00 15.38 -5.95
C PHE A 137 -10.28 15.81 -7.39
N ILE A 138 -9.31 16.46 -8.05
CA ILE A 138 -9.40 16.84 -9.47
C ILE A 138 -9.46 15.59 -10.37
N MET A 139 -8.63 14.57 -10.10
CA MET A 139 -8.60 13.33 -10.90
C MET A 139 -9.96 12.62 -10.97
N ILE A 140 -10.82 12.85 -10.00
CA ILE A 140 -12.01 12.03 -9.75
C ILE A 140 -13.29 12.71 -10.17
N LYS A 141 -13.26 14.00 -10.36
CA LYS A 141 -14.45 14.74 -10.76
C LYS A 141 -15.21 14.07 -11.91
N ASP A 142 -14.49 13.39 -12.78
CA ASP A 142 -15.04 12.59 -13.91
C ASP A 142 -15.57 11.20 -13.49
N GLY A 143 -15.06 10.61 -12.42
CA GLY A 143 -15.38 9.23 -12.03
C GLY A 143 -16.58 9.08 -11.08
N LEU A 144 -17.12 10.18 -10.55
CA LEU A 144 -18.21 10.14 -9.56
C LEU A 144 -19.58 9.82 -10.16
N GLU A 145 -19.75 9.95 -11.48
CA GLU A 145 -21.05 9.79 -12.13
C GLU A 145 -21.46 8.32 -12.37
N THR A 146 -20.56 7.35 -12.19
CA THR A 146 -20.79 5.96 -12.60
C THR A 146 -21.02 4.98 -11.44
N GLY A 147 -21.86 5.29 -10.50
CA GLY A 147 -22.53 4.36 -9.59
C GLY A 147 -21.70 3.17 -9.04
N GLY A 148 -21.28 3.25 -7.83
CA GLY A 148 -20.55 2.17 -7.15
C GLY A 148 -20.50 2.41 -5.64
N PHE A 149 -21.62 2.82 -5.05
CA PHE A 149 -21.70 3.17 -3.63
C PHE A 149 -21.18 2.05 -2.72
N TYR A 150 -21.56 0.80 -3.03
CA TYR A 150 -21.10 -0.37 -2.28
C TYR A 150 -19.57 -0.55 -2.33
N GLY A 151 -18.98 -0.48 -3.54
CA GLY A 151 -17.53 -0.56 -3.71
C GLY A 151 -16.78 0.57 -3.03
N ASN A 152 -17.35 1.78 -3.00
CA ASN A 152 -16.76 2.93 -2.30
C ASN A 152 -16.79 2.75 -0.77
N ILE A 153 -17.84 2.16 -0.20
CA ILE A 153 -17.87 1.81 1.23
C ILE A 153 -16.80 0.76 1.54
N ILE A 154 -16.67 -0.27 0.72
CA ILE A 154 -15.63 -1.29 0.87
C ILE A 154 -14.24 -0.63 0.84
N ALA A 155 -14.00 0.31 -0.10
CA ALA A 155 -12.74 1.06 -0.19
C ALA A 155 -12.47 1.89 1.07
N LEU A 156 -13.49 2.52 1.65
CA LEU A 156 -13.34 3.29 2.89
C LEU A 156 -12.99 2.38 4.09
N VAL A 157 -13.63 1.22 4.21
CA VAL A 157 -13.31 0.23 5.24
C VAL A 157 -11.91 -0.34 5.03
N CYS A 158 -11.49 -0.56 3.76
CA CYS A 158 -10.13 -0.91 3.40
C CYS A 158 -9.13 0.15 3.88
N ALA A 159 -9.40 1.43 3.58
CA ALA A 159 -8.54 2.54 3.98
C ALA A 159 -8.39 2.63 5.51
N PHE A 160 -9.48 2.46 6.25
CA PHE A 160 -9.46 2.43 7.72
C PHE A 160 -8.67 1.23 8.25
N SER A 161 -8.87 0.04 7.66
CA SER A 161 -8.18 -1.18 8.06
C SER A 161 -6.67 -1.06 7.82
N PHE A 162 -6.27 -0.56 6.64
CA PHE A 162 -4.85 -0.34 6.34
C PHE A 162 -4.23 0.71 7.26
N SER A 163 -4.91 1.83 7.51
CA SER A 163 -4.45 2.85 8.44
C SER A 163 -4.26 2.30 9.86
N THR A 164 -5.18 1.46 10.33
CA THR A 164 -5.06 0.78 11.64
C THR A 164 -3.85 -0.14 11.69
N PHE A 165 -3.61 -0.93 10.64
CA PHE A 165 -2.40 -1.73 10.49
C PHE A 165 -1.14 -0.87 10.62
N VAL A 166 -1.07 0.27 9.93
CA VAL A 166 0.08 1.19 9.99
C VAL A 166 0.32 1.72 11.40
N ILE A 167 -0.74 2.08 12.12
CA ILE A 167 -0.64 2.51 13.52
C ILE A 167 -0.08 1.42 14.43
N ILE A 168 -0.51 0.17 14.23
CA ILE A 168 0.01 -0.98 14.98
C ILE A 168 1.50 -1.18 14.70
N LEU A 169 1.91 -1.14 13.42
CA LEU A 169 3.32 -1.23 13.04
C LEU A 169 4.15 -0.12 13.70
N ARG A 170 3.68 1.13 13.60
CA ARG A 170 4.40 2.28 14.13
C ARG A 170 4.53 2.25 15.65
N LYS A 171 3.47 1.82 16.34
CA LYS A 171 3.49 1.62 17.80
C LYS A 171 4.49 0.54 18.21
N SER A 172 4.64 -0.49 17.39
CA SER A 172 5.51 -1.65 17.65
C SER A 172 6.87 -1.55 16.93
N ARG A 173 7.33 -0.34 16.57
CA ARG A 173 8.56 -0.11 15.78
C ARG A 173 9.85 -0.69 16.35
N ASN A 174 9.89 -0.98 17.65
CA ASN A 174 11.04 -1.56 18.34
C ASN A 174 11.10 -3.09 18.21
N ILE A 175 10.06 -3.72 17.66
CA ILE A 175 9.95 -5.14 17.42
C ILE A 175 10.03 -5.37 15.92
N ASP A 176 10.63 -6.48 15.51
CA ASP A 176 10.58 -6.86 14.09
C ASP A 176 9.18 -7.36 13.73
N MET A 177 8.44 -6.52 13.02
CA MET A 177 7.05 -6.77 12.61
C MET A 177 6.96 -7.45 11.22
N MET A 178 8.08 -7.88 10.63
CA MET A 178 8.09 -8.58 9.34
C MET A 178 7.18 -9.82 9.32
N PRO A 179 7.07 -10.63 10.41
CA PRO A 179 6.15 -11.76 10.46
C PRO A 179 4.67 -11.41 10.29
N VAL A 180 4.27 -10.14 10.45
CA VAL A 180 2.89 -9.68 10.20
C VAL A 180 2.48 -9.91 8.75
N ASN A 181 3.39 -9.73 7.80
CA ASN A 181 3.16 -10.05 6.39
C ASN A 181 2.87 -11.53 6.16
N LEU A 182 3.59 -12.41 6.86
CA LEU A 182 3.33 -13.87 6.79
C LEU A 182 1.92 -14.19 7.32
N ILE A 183 1.57 -13.64 8.48
CA ILE A 183 0.23 -13.86 9.08
C ILE A 183 -0.86 -13.37 8.14
N SER A 184 -0.74 -12.15 7.62
CA SER A 184 -1.75 -11.59 6.71
C SER A 184 -1.87 -12.43 5.43
N GLY A 185 -0.74 -12.81 4.81
CA GLY A 185 -0.75 -13.62 3.59
C GLY A 185 -1.40 -14.99 3.80
N VAL A 186 -1.11 -15.68 4.92
CA VAL A 186 -1.76 -16.95 5.27
C VAL A 186 -3.26 -16.77 5.50
N LEU A 187 -3.66 -15.72 6.21
CA LEU A 187 -5.07 -15.43 6.44
C LEU A 187 -5.82 -15.12 5.15
N VAL A 188 -5.23 -14.29 4.24
CA VAL A 188 -5.81 -14.01 2.91
C VAL A 188 -5.98 -15.31 2.13
N LEU A 189 -4.96 -16.15 2.11
CA LEU A 189 -4.99 -17.43 1.39
C LEU A 189 -6.10 -18.35 1.92
N ILE A 190 -6.23 -18.50 3.24
CA ILE A 190 -7.28 -19.32 3.84
C ILE A 190 -8.67 -18.76 3.52
N VAL A 191 -8.89 -17.46 3.75
CA VAL A 191 -10.20 -16.84 3.53
C VAL A 191 -10.62 -16.92 2.07
N SER A 192 -9.72 -16.58 1.14
CA SER A 192 -10.02 -16.64 -0.29
C SER A 192 -10.26 -18.06 -0.78
N PHE A 193 -9.53 -19.07 -0.28
CA PHE A 193 -9.76 -20.48 -0.59
C PHE A 193 -11.14 -20.96 -0.11
N VAL A 194 -11.51 -20.60 1.12
CA VAL A 194 -12.81 -21.01 1.69
C VAL A 194 -13.96 -20.35 0.93
N ILE A 195 -13.86 -19.06 0.59
CA ILE A 195 -14.93 -18.34 -0.11
C ILE A 195 -15.07 -18.81 -1.56
N SER A 196 -13.94 -19.12 -2.24
CA SER A 196 -13.99 -19.70 -3.58
C SER A 196 -14.45 -21.17 -3.60
N LEU A 197 -14.84 -21.73 -2.45
CA LEU A 197 -15.25 -23.15 -2.28
C LEU A 197 -14.20 -24.12 -2.84
N GLY A 198 -12.93 -23.77 -2.78
CA GLY A 198 -11.82 -24.54 -3.33
C GLY A 198 -11.70 -24.49 -4.86
N ASN A 199 -12.52 -23.69 -5.54
CA ASN A 199 -12.38 -23.48 -6.98
C ASN A 199 -11.21 -22.52 -7.26
N ILE A 200 -10.04 -23.09 -7.50
CA ILE A 200 -8.80 -22.37 -7.83
C ILE A 200 -8.35 -22.62 -9.27
N ASN A 201 -9.25 -23.11 -10.13
CA ASN A 201 -8.90 -23.38 -11.52
C ASN A 201 -8.86 -22.08 -12.32
N VAL A 202 -7.64 -21.63 -12.65
CA VAL A 202 -7.34 -20.37 -13.32
C VAL A 202 -6.28 -20.62 -14.38
N PRO A 203 -6.36 -20.00 -15.57
CA PRO A 203 -5.33 -20.11 -16.60
C PRO A 203 -3.95 -19.70 -16.08
N ILE A 204 -2.91 -20.38 -16.57
CA ILE A 204 -1.52 -20.14 -16.15
C ILE A 204 -1.09 -18.68 -16.36
N GLN A 205 -1.62 -18.01 -17.39
CA GLN A 205 -1.33 -16.61 -17.66
C GLN A 205 -1.79 -15.71 -16.51
N ASP A 206 -3.02 -15.90 -16.02
CA ASP A 206 -3.57 -15.12 -14.90
C ASP A 206 -2.81 -15.44 -13.60
N ILE A 207 -2.40 -16.69 -13.40
CA ILE A 207 -1.56 -17.09 -12.27
C ILE A 207 -0.22 -16.36 -12.30
N LEU A 208 0.46 -16.33 -13.45
CA LEU A 208 1.75 -15.64 -13.59
C LEU A 208 1.64 -14.14 -13.33
N LEU A 209 0.56 -13.49 -13.78
CA LEU A 209 0.27 -12.09 -13.50
C LEU A 209 0.04 -11.86 -12.00
N CYS A 210 -0.71 -12.73 -11.33
CA CYS A 210 -0.89 -12.69 -9.88
C CYS A 210 0.45 -12.86 -9.14
N PHE A 211 1.34 -13.74 -9.63
CA PHE A 211 2.67 -13.94 -9.05
C PHE A 211 3.59 -12.73 -9.22
N LEU A 212 3.57 -12.09 -10.39
CA LEU A 212 4.30 -10.84 -10.61
C LEU A 212 3.80 -9.76 -9.65
N TRP A 213 2.50 -9.56 -9.56
CA TRP A 213 1.90 -8.54 -8.71
C TRP A 213 2.08 -8.83 -7.23
N GLY A 214 1.69 -10.02 -6.77
CA GLY A 214 1.74 -10.42 -5.35
C GLY A 214 3.16 -10.68 -4.86
N GLY A 215 3.94 -11.47 -5.61
CA GLY A 215 5.27 -11.90 -5.20
C GLY A 215 6.31 -10.79 -5.34
N VAL A 216 6.50 -10.27 -6.56
CA VAL A 216 7.57 -9.31 -6.82
C VAL A 216 7.21 -7.93 -6.29
N LEU A 217 6.10 -7.35 -6.75
CA LEU A 217 5.78 -5.95 -6.45
C LEU A 217 5.29 -5.79 -5.00
N MET A 218 4.28 -6.54 -4.60
CA MET A 218 3.74 -6.44 -3.23
C MET A 218 4.72 -6.92 -2.17
N GLY A 219 5.40 -8.04 -2.42
CA GLY A 219 6.39 -8.58 -1.47
C GLY A 219 7.49 -7.57 -1.17
N PHE A 220 8.00 -6.89 -2.20
CA PHE A 220 8.98 -5.82 -2.04
C PHE A 220 8.41 -4.63 -1.28
N VAL A 221 7.28 -4.07 -1.74
CA VAL A 221 6.69 -2.87 -1.14
C VAL A 221 6.32 -3.06 0.32
N HIS A 222 5.66 -4.17 0.68
CA HIS A 222 5.28 -4.42 2.07
C HIS A 222 6.50 -4.62 2.98
N SER A 223 7.57 -5.23 2.48
CA SER A 223 8.82 -5.36 3.23
C SER A 223 9.46 -4.00 3.51
N VAL A 224 9.54 -3.16 2.47
CA VAL A 224 10.03 -1.78 2.59
C VAL A 224 9.14 -0.95 3.50
N PHE A 225 7.81 -1.11 3.40
CA PHE A 225 6.84 -0.40 4.20
C PHE A 225 7.04 -0.66 5.70
N ILE A 226 7.17 -1.94 6.12
CA ILE A 226 7.45 -2.29 7.51
C ILE A 226 8.80 -1.72 7.97
N PHE A 227 9.83 -1.78 7.13
CA PHE A 227 11.12 -1.18 7.45
C PHE A 227 11.01 0.32 7.65
N ALA A 228 10.32 1.02 6.75
CA ALA A 228 10.18 2.47 6.77
C ALA A 228 9.41 3.00 7.99
N THR A 229 8.40 2.26 8.48
CA THR A 229 7.63 2.65 9.68
C THR A 229 8.48 2.75 10.96
N ARG A 230 9.70 2.22 10.95
CA ARG A 230 10.65 2.39 12.07
C ARG A 230 11.25 3.79 12.10
N PHE A 231 11.41 4.44 10.95
CA PHE A 231 12.17 5.68 10.78
C PHE A 231 11.30 6.89 10.39
N LEU A 232 10.14 6.66 9.81
CA LEU A 232 9.21 7.68 9.34
C LEU A 232 7.93 7.70 10.21
N LEU A 233 7.23 8.84 10.23
CA LEU A 233 5.91 8.93 10.84
C LEU A 233 4.90 8.06 10.07
N ALA A 234 3.84 7.62 10.75
CA ALA A 234 2.81 6.78 10.14
C ALA A 234 2.18 7.45 8.90
N SER A 235 1.83 8.74 9.02
CA SER A 235 1.28 9.54 7.91
C SER A 235 2.27 9.77 6.78
N GLU A 236 3.57 9.89 7.08
CA GLU A 236 4.62 10.06 6.07
C GLU A 236 4.77 8.82 5.19
N VAL A 237 4.78 7.64 5.80
CA VAL A 237 4.91 6.37 5.07
C VAL A 237 3.72 6.14 4.14
N THR A 238 2.51 6.41 4.64
CA THR A 238 1.29 6.25 3.83
C THR A 238 1.15 7.33 2.76
N PHE A 239 1.77 8.50 2.92
CA PHE A 239 1.75 9.55 1.90
C PHE A 239 2.39 9.10 0.58
N PHE A 240 3.43 8.27 0.61
CA PHE A 240 4.06 7.73 -0.59
C PHE A 240 3.15 6.79 -1.40
N MET A 241 2.09 6.23 -0.79
CA MET A 241 1.09 5.42 -1.52
C MET A 241 0.36 6.22 -2.60
N LEU A 242 0.32 7.55 -2.47
CA LEU A 242 -0.30 8.41 -3.48
C LEU A 242 0.40 8.32 -4.85
N LEU A 243 1.68 7.89 -4.89
CA LEU A 243 2.38 7.61 -6.16
C LEU A 243 1.73 6.44 -6.91
N GLU A 244 1.33 5.39 -6.21
CA GLU A 244 0.61 4.26 -6.82
C GLU A 244 -0.69 4.73 -7.49
N PHE A 245 -1.47 5.53 -6.77
CA PHE A 245 -2.78 5.98 -7.23
C PHE A 245 -2.70 7.00 -8.37
N SER A 246 -1.67 7.82 -8.42
CA SER A 246 -1.47 8.79 -9.49
C SER A 246 -0.82 8.19 -10.74
N LEU A 247 0.15 7.29 -10.57
CA LEU A 247 0.86 6.67 -11.69
C LEU A 247 0.06 5.53 -12.36
N GLY A 248 -0.82 4.85 -11.61
CA GLY A 248 -1.63 3.75 -12.14
C GLY A 248 -2.36 4.10 -13.45
N PRO A 249 -3.16 5.18 -13.51
CA PRO A 249 -3.84 5.60 -14.73
C PRO A 249 -2.88 5.92 -15.90
N PHE A 250 -1.67 6.46 -15.61
CA PHE A 250 -0.67 6.76 -16.66
C PHE A 250 -0.16 5.50 -17.36
N TRP A 251 0.06 4.42 -16.60
CA TRP A 251 0.50 3.15 -17.20
C TRP A 251 -0.57 2.54 -18.11
N VAL A 252 -1.83 2.58 -17.67
CA VAL A 252 -2.95 2.09 -18.47
C VAL A 252 -3.09 2.91 -19.77
N TRP A 253 -2.93 4.23 -19.70
CA TRP A 253 -2.93 5.09 -20.87
C TRP A 253 -1.80 4.74 -21.85
N ILE A 254 -0.55 4.62 -21.35
CA ILE A 254 0.64 4.39 -22.22
C ILE A 254 0.60 3.00 -22.88
N PHE A 255 0.20 1.97 -22.13
CA PHE A 255 0.32 0.58 -22.60
C PHE A 255 -0.97 0.02 -23.21
N LEU A 256 -2.13 0.52 -22.82
CA LEU A 256 -3.43 0.05 -23.32
C LEU A 256 -4.13 1.07 -24.22
N ASN A 257 -3.52 2.23 -24.47
CA ASN A 257 -4.08 3.35 -25.25
C ASN A 257 -5.46 3.80 -24.73
N GLU A 258 -5.78 3.56 -23.46
CA GLU A 258 -6.97 4.11 -22.83
C GLU A 258 -6.75 5.62 -22.64
N THR A 259 -7.66 6.45 -23.14
CA THR A 259 -7.58 7.90 -22.96
C THR A 259 -7.76 8.26 -21.48
N ILE A 260 -6.84 9.04 -20.94
CA ILE A 260 -7.02 9.65 -19.62
C ILE A 260 -7.71 11.02 -19.79
N SER A 261 -8.58 11.37 -18.85
CA SER A 261 -9.18 12.69 -18.83
C SER A 261 -8.14 13.77 -18.51
N GLN A 262 -8.42 15.01 -18.91
CA GLN A 262 -7.56 16.14 -18.57
C GLN A 262 -7.45 16.31 -17.04
N GLU A 263 -8.53 16.06 -16.32
CA GLU A 263 -8.61 16.07 -14.86
C GLU A 263 -7.65 15.05 -14.25
N THR A 264 -7.64 13.80 -14.75
CA THR A 264 -6.73 12.76 -14.32
C THR A 264 -5.27 13.16 -14.58
N PHE A 265 -4.97 13.77 -15.73
CA PHE A 265 -3.63 14.22 -16.08
C PHE A 265 -3.12 15.33 -15.14
N TYR A 266 -3.89 16.43 -14.99
CA TYR A 266 -3.47 17.54 -14.14
C TYR A 266 -3.47 17.17 -12.65
N GLY A 267 -4.45 16.43 -12.18
CA GLY A 267 -4.52 15.96 -10.81
C GLY A 267 -3.34 15.04 -10.46
N GLY A 268 -2.98 14.12 -11.35
CA GLY A 268 -1.83 13.24 -11.19
C GLY A 268 -0.50 14.00 -11.11
N ILE A 269 -0.31 15.03 -11.95
CA ILE A 269 0.87 15.92 -11.88
C ILE A 269 0.95 16.62 -10.52
N ILE A 270 -0.16 17.18 -10.02
CA ILE A 270 -0.19 17.84 -8.70
C ILE A 270 0.24 16.87 -7.59
N VAL A 271 -0.27 15.63 -7.62
CA VAL A 271 0.11 14.60 -6.65
C VAL A 271 1.61 14.28 -6.75
N MET A 272 2.13 14.03 -7.96
CA MET A 272 3.55 13.71 -8.16
C MET A 272 4.45 14.85 -7.69
N ILE A 273 4.11 16.11 -8.00
CA ILE A 273 4.85 17.27 -7.52
C ILE A 273 4.81 17.35 -5.99
N SER A 274 3.64 17.14 -5.38
CA SER A 274 3.49 17.16 -3.92
C SER A 274 4.38 16.12 -3.23
N VAL A 275 4.41 14.89 -3.75
CA VAL A 275 5.27 13.82 -3.21
C VAL A 275 6.75 14.13 -3.46
N ALA A 276 7.11 14.67 -4.63
CA ALA A 276 8.49 15.07 -4.93
C ALA A 276 8.98 16.18 -4.01
N VAL A 277 8.18 17.23 -3.83
CA VAL A 277 8.48 18.36 -2.93
C VAL A 277 8.64 17.85 -1.50
N TYR A 278 7.73 17.01 -1.01
CA TYR A 278 7.83 16.43 0.31
C TYR A 278 9.14 15.63 0.49
N SER A 279 9.45 14.76 -0.47
CA SER A 279 10.64 13.90 -0.44
C SER A 279 11.94 14.72 -0.41
N LEU A 280 12.03 15.76 -1.27
CA LEU A 280 13.19 16.64 -1.34
C LEU A 280 13.39 17.42 -0.02
N PHE A 281 12.31 17.93 0.57
CA PHE A 281 12.39 18.62 1.86
C PHE A 281 12.89 17.72 2.98
N GLU A 282 12.38 16.49 3.06
CA GLU A 282 12.76 15.54 4.11
C GLU A 282 14.20 15.07 3.96
N ILE A 283 14.65 14.79 2.73
CA ILE A 283 16.04 14.43 2.45
C ILE A 283 16.99 15.58 2.80
N ASN A 284 16.60 16.81 2.49
CA ASN A 284 17.44 17.99 2.76
C ASN A 284 17.53 18.33 4.26
N ASN A 285 16.41 18.25 4.98
CA ASN A 285 16.38 18.47 6.42
C ASN A 285 17.23 17.45 7.20
N SER A 286 17.28 16.20 6.74
CA SER A 286 18.11 15.17 7.36
C SER A 286 19.61 15.42 7.12
N LYS A 287 20.00 15.99 5.98
CA LYS A 287 21.40 16.41 5.72
C LYS A 287 21.83 17.57 6.63
N ILE A 288 20.97 18.59 6.80
CA ILE A 288 21.25 19.75 7.65
C ILE A 288 21.42 19.32 9.10
N LYS A 289 20.56 18.44 9.62
CA LYS A 289 20.70 17.89 10.99
C LYS A 289 22.00 17.08 11.17
N ALA A 290 22.40 16.30 10.18
CA ALA A 290 23.66 15.54 10.23
C ALA A 290 24.90 16.43 10.27
N ILE A 291 24.87 17.60 9.59
CA ILE A 291 25.98 18.59 9.60
C ILE A 291 26.02 19.37 10.91
N SER A 292 24.88 19.63 11.56
CA SER A 292 24.80 20.39 12.81
C SER A 292 25.14 19.58 14.07
N THR A 293 25.26 18.26 13.97
CA THR A 293 25.56 17.32 15.08
C THR A 293 26.93 16.66 14.96
N GLY A 294 27.71 16.93 13.93
CA GLY A 294 29.11 16.50 13.73
C GLY A 294 30.05 17.66 13.86
#